data_c4611304ea0759a1f2d8018ad1981879
#
_entry.id   c4611304ea0759a1f2d8018ad1981879
#
_cell.length_a   1.000
_cell.length_b   1.000
_cell.length_c   1.000
_cell.angle_alpha   90.00
_cell.angle_beta   90.00
_cell.angle_gamma   90.00
#
_symmetry.space_group_name_H-M   'P 1'
#
loop_
_entity.id
_entity.type
_entity.pdbx_description
1 polymer ?
#
loop_
_entity_poly.entity_id
_entity_poly.type
_entity_poly.pdbx_seq_one_letter_code
_entity_poly.pdbx_strand_id
1 'polypeptide(L)'
;MATVRDIGERELVTRIMRHLTRMPGMPIPFWDDASALSLGDGRALVINTDMLVWSTDVPAGMTPFQVARKAVVMNVSDLGAKGVPPMAFMADLAVPGDTPVETVEELARGFEAGARLYGAHVVGGDTNEACDIIISGIALGLVVEKRIMRRAGGAQPGDLLATTGAFGLTSAGFKHLLEGYELPEDIRKPVLDSIYMPVARVWEGVALSMTGAVTGCMDSSDGLGVSLHDLSRNTGLGYRVTDPPVHPAAERFAEHSGMDPVELALYGGEEYELVFSFKPEERDMVQSALAGVGCGLHVIGEVTEEKEITLEHGGEAKPIGTGGWIHFTK
;
A
#
# COMPACT_ATOMS: atom_id res chain seq x y z
N MET A 1 32.62 10.18 2.00
CA MET A 1 31.62 9.94 0.93
C MET A 1 30.26 9.84 1.59
N ALA A 2 29.22 10.41 1.00
CA ALA A 2 27.87 10.25 1.50
C ALA A 2 27.41 8.80 1.41
N THR A 3 26.76 8.30 2.44
CA THR A 3 26.19 6.95 2.50
C THR A 3 24.69 6.98 2.17
N VAL A 4 24.07 5.83 1.98
CA VAL A 4 22.61 5.72 1.76
C VAL A 4 21.85 6.32 2.94
N ARG A 5 22.33 6.12 4.18
CA ARG A 5 21.75 6.70 5.40
C ARG A 5 21.75 8.22 5.39
N ASP A 6 22.78 8.85 4.82
CA ASP A 6 22.90 10.32 4.78
C ASP A 6 21.89 10.97 3.81
N ILE A 7 21.43 10.24 2.80
CA ILE A 7 20.55 10.77 1.76
C ILE A 7 19.10 10.27 1.87
N GLY A 8 18.87 9.15 2.53
CA GLY A 8 17.56 8.49 2.65
C GLY A 8 17.09 7.86 1.35
N GLU A 9 15.98 7.13 1.46
CA GLU A 9 15.43 6.29 0.39
C GLU A 9 15.05 7.09 -0.87
N ARG A 10 14.29 8.16 -0.72
CA ARG A 10 13.76 8.95 -1.85
C ARG A 10 14.86 9.56 -2.71
N GLU A 11 15.90 10.10 -2.10
CA GLU A 11 17.06 10.63 -2.85
C GLU A 11 17.86 9.49 -3.48
N LEU A 12 17.97 8.33 -2.80
CA LEU A 12 18.59 7.13 -3.37
C LEU A 12 17.88 6.71 -4.66
N VAL A 13 16.56 6.54 -4.61
CA VAL A 13 15.75 6.17 -5.80
C VAL A 13 15.88 7.21 -6.90
N THR A 14 15.84 8.50 -6.55
CA THR A 14 16.04 9.60 -7.51
C THR A 14 17.39 9.48 -8.21
N ARG A 15 18.47 9.16 -7.49
CA ARG A 15 19.81 8.97 -8.07
C ARG A 15 19.86 7.75 -8.98
N ILE A 16 19.27 6.63 -8.58
CA ILE A 16 19.19 5.43 -9.43
C ILE A 16 18.49 5.77 -10.74
N MET A 17 17.35 6.43 -10.67
CA MET A 17 16.54 6.77 -11.86
C MET A 17 17.25 7.69 -12.86
N ARG A 18 18.18 8.55 -12.41
CA ARG A 18 19.02 9.39 -13.31
C ARG A 18 19.92 8.57 -14.25
N HIS A 19 20.19 7.31 -13.90
CA HIS A 19 21.00 6.39 -14.70
C HIS A 19 20.18 5.46 -15.58
N LEU A 20 18.83 5.50 -15.48
CA LEU A 20 17.93 4.65 -16.23
C LEU A 20 17.35 5.40 -17.43
N THR A 21 17.32 4.72 -18.58
CA THR A 21 16.62 5.23 -19.76
C THR A 21 15.15 4.82 -19.68
N ARG A 22 14.26 5.81 -19.74
CA ARG A 22 12.83 5.56 -19.75
C ARG A 22 12.41 4.88 -21.05
N MET A 23 11.67 3.79 -20.96
CA MET A 23 11.10 3.14 -22.14
C MET A 23 10.01 4.06 -22.75
N PRO A 24 10.05 4.33 -24.07
CA PRO A 24 8.99 5.10 -24.72
C PRO A 24 7.64 4.40 -24.62
N GLY A 25 6.58 5.18 -24.38
CA GLY A 25 5.21 4.68 -24.36
C GLY A 25 4.84 3.79 -23.16
N MET A 26 5.58 3.90 -22.05
CA MET A 26 5.20 3.22 -20.80
C MET A 26 3.79 3.66 -20.35
N PRO A 27 2.83 2.74 -20.19
CA PRO A 27 1.48 3.07 -19.73
C PRO A 27 1.44 3.64 -18.32
N ILE A 28 2.35 3.21 -17.44
CA ILE A 28 2.53 3.71 -16.08
C ILE A 28 3.89 4.41 -16.00
N PRO A 29 3.95 5.70 -15.60
CA PRO A 29 5.22 6.42 -15.46
C PRO A 29 6.02 5.96 -14.25
N PHE A 30 7.30 6.33 -14.17
CA PHE A 30 8.08 6.22 -12.94
C PHE A 30 7.42 6.99 -11.79
N TRP A 31 7.64 6.56 -10.55
CA TRP A 31 7.02 7.09 -9.33
C TRP A 31 5.52 6.75 -9.16
N ASP A 32 5.06 5.73 -9.85
CA ASP A 32 3.76 5.10 -9.59
C ASP A 32 3.99 3.77 -8.82
N ASP A 33 2.94 3.09 -8.37
CA ASP A 33 3.04 1.87 -7.56
C ASP A 33 3.60 0.69 -8.34
N ALA A 34 3.30 0.61 -9.63
CA ALA A 34 3.73 -0.48 -10.49
C ALA A 34 4.30 0.04 -11.82
N SER A 35 4.89 -0.87 -12.60
CA SER A 35 5.32 -0.63 -13.98
C SER A 35 4.41 -1.34 -14.97
N ALA A 36 4.36 -0.87 -16.22
CA ALA A 36 3.55 -1.52 -17.25
C ALA A 36 4.22 -1.53 -18.62
N LEU A 37 3.96 -2.60 -19.35
CA LEU A 37 4.36 -2.78 -20.76
C LEU A 37 3.11 -2.86 -21.63
N SER A 38 3.00 -1.96 -22.62
CA SER A 38 1.93 -2.08 -23.64
C SER A 38 2.19 -3.29 -24.52
N LEU A 39 1.15 -4.09 -24.77
CA LEU A 39 1.22 -5.26 -25.67
C LEU A 39 0.87 -4.90 -27.13
N GLY A 40 0.52 -3.65 -27.40
CA GLY A 40 0.21 -3.16 -28.74
C GLY A 40 -1.19 -3.52 -29.27
N ASP A 41 -1.97 -4.29 -28.50
CA ASP A 41 -3.35 -4.70 -28.82
C ASP A 41 -4.40 -4.04 -27.91
N GLY A 42 -4.02 -2.97 -27.21
CA GLY A 42 -4.86 -2.26 -26.24
C GLY A 42 -4.84 -2.88 -24.83
N ARG A 43 -4.02 -3.91 -24.60
CA ARG A 43 -3.74 -4.49 -23.28
C ARG A 43 -2.36 -4.08 -22.80
N ALA A 44 -2.18 -4.09 -21.50
CA ALA A 44 -0.91 -3.93 -20.85
C ALA A 44 -0.63 -5.09 -19.86
N LEU A 45 0.63 -5.50 -19.80
CA LEU A 45 1.17 -6.30 -18.72
C LEU A 45 1.62 -5.35 -17.61
N VAL A 46 1.03 -5.44 -16.44
CA VAL A 46 1.43 -4.68 -15.24
C VAL A 46 2.26 -5.58 -14.35
N ILE A 47 3.37 -5.04 -13.86
CA ILE A 47 4.38 -5.76 -13.09
C ILE A 47 4.74 -4.91 -11.89
N ASN A 48 4.76 -5.53 -10.72
CA ASN A 48 5.30 -4.96 -9.50
C ASN A 48 6.38 -5.86 -8.91
N THR A 49 7.26 -5.28 -8.11
CA THR A 49 8.24 -6.00 -7.29
C THR A 49 8.49 -5.26 -5.98
N ASP A 50 8.32 -5.98 -4.88
CA ASP A 50 8.62 -5.52 -3.53
C ASP A 50 9.54 -6.49 -2.82
N MET A 51 10.31 -5.95 -1.87
CA MET A 51 11.27 -6.71 -1.08
C MET A 51 10.91 -6.66 0.40
N LEU A 52 10.95 -7.82 1.06
CA LEU A 52 10.82 -7.98 2.50
C LEU A 52 12.12 -8.53 3.06
N VAL A 53 12.67 -7.85 4.06
CA VAL A 53 13.88 -8.26 4.80
C VAL A 53 13.47 -8.66 6.21
N TRP A 54 13.78 -9.89 6.62
CA TRP A 54 13.26 -10.44 7.89
C TRP A 54 13.61 -9.60 9.10
N SER A 55 14.86 -9.17 9.22
CA SER A 55 15.32 -8.44 10.40
C SER A 55 14.73 -7.03 10.56
N THR A 56 14.19 -6.44 9.48
CA THR A 56 13.63 -5.07 9.50
C THR A 56 12.12 -5.02 9.37
N ASP A 57 11.52 -5.98 8.62
CA ASP A 57 10.13 -5.89 8.18
C ASP A 57 9.22 -6.95 8.83
N VAL A 58 9.83 -7.87 9.64
CA VAL A 58 9.08 -8.93 10.31
C VAL A 58 9.00 -8.66 11.80
N PRO A 59 7.85 -8.21 12.31
CA PRO A 59 7.65 -8.03 13.74
C PRO A 59 7.65 -9.37 14.48
N ALA A 60 8.02 -9.32 15.76
CA ALA A 60 8.05 -10.51 16.61
C ALA A 60 6.69 -11.23 16.65
N GLY A 61 6.72 -12.55 16.58
CA GLY A 61 5.53 -13.40 16.65
C GLY A 61 4.93 -13.79 15.30
N MET A 62 5.37 -13.23 14.18
CA MET A 62 4.97 -13.73 12.85
C MET A 62 5.58 -15.10 12.58
N THR A 63 4.77 -16.01 12.06
CA THR A 63 5.24 -17.31 11.55
C THR A 63 5.79 -17.17 10.13
N PRO A 64 6.67 -18.08 9.65
CA PRO A 64 7.15 -18.04 8.27
C PRO A 64 6.02 -18.05 7.24
N PHE A 65 4.95 -18.77 7.50
CA PHE A 65 3.73 -18.76 6.67
C PHE A 65 3.14 -17.34 6.53
N GLN A 66 3.01 -16.62 7.64
CA GLN A 66 2.46 -15.27 7.67
C GLN A 66 3.39 -14.28 6.94
N VAL A 67 4.69 -14.40 7.14
CA VAL A 67 5.71 -13.57 6.45
C VAL A 67 5.62 -13.72 4.93
N ALA A 68 5.58 -14.97 4.44
CA ALA A 68 5.47 -15.22 3.00
C ALA A 68 4.13 -14.72 2.43
N ARG A 69 3.02 -14.91 3.17
CA ARG A 69 1.73 -14.37 2.78
C ARG A 69 1.75 -12.82 2.73
N LYS A 70 2.40 -12.16 3.70
CA LYS A 70 2.59 -10.70 3.71
C LYS A 70 3.39 -10.24 2.49
N ALA A 71 4.48 -10.94 2.12
CA ALA A 71 5.26 -10.62 0.93
C ALA A 71 4.42 -10.69 -0.36
N VAL A 72 3.46 -11.61 -0.45
CA VAL A 72 2.48 -11.60 -1.56
C VAL A 72 1.56 -10.38 -1.49
N VAL A 73 1.03 -10.06 -0.31
CA VAL A 73 0.10 -8.94 -0.11
C VAL A 73 0.73 -7.61 -0.52
N MET A 74 1.98 -7.34 -0.13
CA MET A 74 2.74 -6.15 -0.52
C MET A 74 2.70 -5.97 -2.05
N ASN A 75 3.05 -7.02 -2.78
CA ASN A 75 3.12 -6.98 -4.25
C ASN A 75 1.75 -6.88 -4.93
N VAL A 76 0.72 -7.61 -4.46
CA VAL A 76 -0.60 -7.57 -5.10
C VAL A 76 -1.39 -6.32 -4.74
N SER A 77 -1.05 -5.64 -3.64
CA SER A 77 -1.63 -4.36 -3.25
C SER A 77 -1.42 -3.31 -4.34
N ASP A 78 -0.20 -3.18 -4.85
CA ASP A 78 0.12 -2.28 -5.95
C ASP A 78 -0.66 -2.60 -7.22
N LEU A 79 -0.82 -3.89 -7.56
CA LEU A 79 -1.66 -4.27 -8.69
C LEU A 79 -3.12 -3.85 -8.45
N GLY A 80 -3.63 -4.03 -7.23
CA GLY A 80 -4.95 -3.56 -6.82
C GLY A 80 -5.10 -2.04 -7.00
N ALA A 81 -4.11 -1.27 -6.58
CA ALA A 81 -4.07 0.18 -6.78
C ALA A 81 -4.11 0.60 -8.26
N LYS A 82 -3.65 -0.26 -9.16
CA LYS A 82 -3.74 -0.05 -10.63
C LYS A 82 -5.01 -0.64 -11.24
N GLY A 83 -5.87 -1.30 -10.44
CA GLY A 83 -7.09 -1.95 -10.91
C GLY A 83 -6.82 -3.23 -11.71
N VAL A 84 -5.75 -3.93 -11.40
CA VAL A 84 -5.25 -5.08 -12.15
C VAL A 84 -5.43 -6.37 -11.33
N PRO A 85 -6.21 -7.35 -11.82
CA PRO A 85 -6.27 -8.64 -11.16
C PRO A 85 -4.91 -9.36 -11.26
N PRO A 86 -4.31 -9.80 -10.15
CA PRO A 86 -3.09 -10.59 -10.18
C PRO A 86 -3.32 -11.92 -10.92
N MET A 87 -2.37 -12.31 -11.75
CA MET A 87 -2.41 -13.54 -12.51
C MET A 87 -1.31 -14.51 -12.08
N ALA A 88 -0.14 -13.99 -11.79
CA ALA A 88 1.00 -14.77 -11.37
C ALA A 88 1.84 -14.05 -10.31
N PHE A 89 2.54 -14.84 -9.52
CA PHE A 89 3.48 -14.41 -8.51
C PHE A 89 4.78 -15.23 -8.63
N MET A 90 5.91 -14.57 -8.46
CA MET A 90 7.22 -15.19 -8.31
C MET A 90 7.85 -14.72 -7.01
N ALA A 91 8.68 -15.56 -6.38
CA ALA A 91 9.41 -15.20 -5.18
C ALA A 91 10.88 -15.59 -5.31
N ASP A 92 11.77 -14.60 -5.28
CA ASP A 92 13.19 -14.86 -5.07
C ASP A 92 13.44 -14.86 -3.56
N LEU A 93 14.05 -15.93 -3.08
CA LEU A 93 14.26 -16.20 -1.66
C LEU A 93 15.75 -16.36 -1.38
N ALA A 94 16.31 -15.47 -0.56
CA ALA A 94 17.63 -15.67 0.02
C ALA A 94 17.51 -16.03 1.51
N VAL A 95 18.25 -17.03 1.96
CA VAL A 95 18.19 -17.52 3.35
C VAL A 95 19.61 -17.82 3.88
N PRO A 96 19.85 -17.72 5.19
CA PRO A 96 21.05 -18.27 5.82
C PRO A 96 21.18 -19.79 5.60
N GLY A 97 22.39 -20.29 5.42
CA GLY A 97 22.64 -21.71 5.14
C GLY A 97 22.22 -22.64 6.28
N ASP A 98 22.03 -22.15 7.49
CA ASP A 98 21.55 -22.87 8.67
C ASP A 98 20.03 -22.75 8.91
N THR A 99 19.29 -22.12 7.98
CA THR A 99 17.83 -22.02 8.08
C THR A 99 17.20 -23.42 8.04
N PRO A 100 16.30 -23.76 9.01
CA PRO A 100 15.61 -25.05 8.98
C PRO A 100 14.78 -25.23 7.70
N VAL A 101 14.81 -26.42 7.12
CA VAL A 101 14.04 -26.74 5.90
C VAL A 101 12.54 -26.52 6.11
N GLU A 102 12.03 -26.82 7.29
CA GLU A 102 10.63 -26.62 7.69
C GLU A 102 10.22 -25.15 7.59
N THR A 103 11.12 -24.21 7.90
CA THR A 103 10.89 -22.76 7.73
C THR A 103 10.68 -22.41 6.26
N VAL A 104 11.51 -22.96 5.36
CA VAL A 104 11.38 -22.72 3.91
C VAL A 104 10.10 -23.35 3.35
N GLU A 105 9.72 -24.54 3.85
CA GLU A 105 8.46 -25.16 3.47
C GLU A 105 7.24 -24.37 3.95
N GLU A 106 7.31 -23.74 5.14
CA GLU A 106 6.26 -22.85 5.62
C GLU A 106 6.17 -21.58 4.78
N LEU A 107 7.30 -20.98 4.40
CA LEU A 107 7.32 -19.85 3.46
C LEU A 107 6.63 -20.24 2.15
N ALA A 108 6.96 -21.40 1.57
CA ALA A 108 6.34 -21.87 0.33
C ALA A 108 4.81 -22.03 0.45
N ARG A 109 4.33 -22.57 1.58
CA ARG A 109 2.89 -22.65 1.86
C ARG A 109 2.24 -21.26 1.98
N GLY A 110 2.95 -20.29 2.58
CA GLY A 110 2.50 -18.91 2.70
C GLY A 110 2.39 -18.20 1.35
N PHE A 111 3.37 -18.39 0.45
CA PHE A 111 3.31 -17.86 -0.92
C PHE A 111 2.12 -18.41 -1.68
N GLU A 112 1.91 -19.74 -1.66
CA GLU A 112 0.78 -20.36 -2.36
C GLU A 112 -0.57 -19.87 -1.79
N ALA A 113 -0.72 -19.84 -0.46
CA ALA A 113 -1.94 -19.35 0.17
C ALA A 113 -2.22 -17.87 -0.13
N GLY A 114 -1.18 -17.03 -0.09
CA GLY A 114 -1.26 -15.61 -0.43
C GLY A 114 -1.66 -15.39 -1.88
N ALA A 115 -1.00 -16.05 -2.83
CA ALA A 115 -1.30 -15.93 -4.25
C ALA A 115 -2.73 -16.39 -4.57
N ARG A 116 -3.15 -17.55 -4.02
CA ARG A 116 -4.50 -18.10 -4.24
C ARG A 116 -5.62 -17.23 -3.70
N LEU A 117 -5.38 -16.51 -2.61
CA LEU A 117 -6.37 -15.59 -2.04
C LEU A 117 -6.82 -14.54 -3.07
N TYR A 118 -5.90 -14.13 -3.94
CA TYR A 118 -6.14 -13.12 -4.99
C TYR A 118 -6.30 -13.71 -6.39
N GLY A 119 -6.46 -15.03 -6.52
CA GLY A 119 -6.65 -15.71 -7.80
C GLY A 119 -5.38 -15.88 -8.63
N ALA A 120 -4.21 -15.56 -8.06
CA ALA A 120 -2.92 -15.74 -8.71
C ALA A 120 -2.34 -17.15 -8.47
N HIS A 121 -1.30 -17.49 -9.25
CA HIS A 121 -0.53 -18.71 -9.11
C HIS A 121 0.94 -18.38 -8.86
N VAL A 122 1.61 -19.13 -7.98
CA VAL A 122 3.06 -19.09 -7.91
C VAL A 122 3.61 -19.84 -9.13
N VAL A 123 4.38 -19.13 -9.97
CA VAL A 123 4.85 -19.66 -11.26
C VAL A 123 6.36 -19.88 -11.31
N GLY A 124 7.09 -19.47 -10.28
CA GLY A 124 8.54 -19.63 -10.21
C GLY A 124 9.17 -18.75 -9.14
N GLY A 125 10.48 -18.64 -9.21
CA GLY A 125 11.33 -17.84 -8.34
C GLY A 125 12.77 -18.33 -8.42
N ASP A 126 13.62 -17.75 -7.60
CA ASP A 126 15.03 -18.15 -7.44
C ASP A 126 15.38 -18.34 -5.97
N THR A 127 16.48 -19.01 -5.68
CA THR A 127 16.99 -19.21 -4.32
C THR A 127 18.47 -18.89 -4.22
N ASN A 128 18.86 -18.21 -3.14
CA ASN A 128 20.27 -17.89 -2.90
C ASN A 128 20.58 -17.93 -1.40
N GLU A 129 21.86 -17.83 -1.05
CA GLU A 129 22.33 -17.73 0.33
C GLU A 129 22.58 -16.27 0.71
N ALA A 130 22.13 -15.86 1.93
CA ALA A 130 22.39 -14.55 2.51
C ALA A 130 22.55 -14.66 4.04
N CYS A 131 22.92 -13.53 4.69
CA CYS A 131 23.03 -13.47 6.16
C CYS A 131 21.66 -13.26 6.84
N ASP A 132 20.59 -13.00 6.08
CA ASP A 132 19.23 -12.80 6.56
C ASP A 132 18.25 -13.48 5.60
N ILE A 133 17.01 -13.68 6.04
CA ILE A 133 15.94 -14.09 5.13
C ILE A 133 15.46 -12.85 4.36
N ILE A 134 15.59 -12.90 3.04
CA ILE A 134 15.18 -11.85 2.14
C ILE A 134 14.21 -12.44 1.11
N ILE A 135 13.07 -11.82 0.94
CA ILE A 135 12.04 -12.22 -0.03
C ILE A 135 11.83 -11.07 -1.00
N SER A 136 12.13 -11.29 -2.28
CA SER A 136 11.74 -10.36 -3.34
C SER A 136 10.56 -10.96 -4.08
N GLY A 137 9.37 -10.37 -3.90
CA GLY A 137 8.16 -10.75 -4.61
C GLY A 137 8.09 -10.06 -5.97
N ILE A 138 7.50 -10.74 -6.95
CA ILE A 138 7.15 -10.19 -8.26
C ILE A 138 5.72 -10.59 -8.56
N ALA A 139 4.81 -9.63 -8.61
CA ALA A 139 3.43 -9.85 -9.03
C ALA A 139 3.20 -9.29 -10.43
N LEU A 140 2.40 -9.99 -11.22
CA LEU A 140 2.04 -9.52 -12.56
C LEU A 140 0.59 -9.83 -12.91
N GLY A 141 0.00 -8.98 -13.76
CA GLY A 141 -1.36 -9.14 -14.23
C GLY A 141 -1.58 -8.46 -15.59
N LEU A 142 -2.65 -8.82 -16.25
CA LEU A 142 -3.06 -8.28 -17.54
C LEU A 142 -4.31 -7.43 -17.38
N VAL A 143 -4.33 -6.28 -18.05
CA VAL A 143 -5.46 -5.36 -18.02
C VAL A 143 -5.63 -4.67 -19.36
N VAL A 144 -6.84 -4.18 -19.66
CA VAL A 144 -7.07 -3.24 -20.76
C VAL A 144 -6.41 -1.91 -20.39
N GLU A 145 -5.47 -1.42 -21.20
CA GLU A 145 -4.57 -0.30 -20.87
C GLU A 145 -5.31 0.97 -20.42
N LYS A 146 -6.44 1.29 -21.04
CA LYS A 146 -7.26 2.46 -20.68
C LYS A 146 -7.94 2.37 -19.30
N ARG A 147 -7.94 1.19 -18.66
CA ARG A 147 -8.51 0.95 -17.32
C ARG A 147 -7.47 1.08 -16.21
N ILE A 148 -6.19 1.24 -16.55
CA ILE A 148 -5.15 1.40 -15.55
C ILE A 148 -5.40 2.69 -14.76
N MET A 149 -5.58 2.55 -13.47
CA MET A 149 -5.62 3.68 -12.54
C MET A 149 -4.18 4.11 -12.25
N ARG A 150 -3.90 5.41 -12.29
CA ARG A 150 -2.57 5.98 -12.03
C ARG A 150 -2.63 6.89 -10.84
N ARG A 151 -1.49 7.15 -10.19
CA ARG A 151 -1.39 8.20 -9.16
C ARG A 151 -1.76 9.56 -9.75
N ALA A 152 -1.33 9.84 -10.97
CA ALA A 152 -1.70 11.04 -11.75
C ALA A 152 -2.62 10.65 -12.91
N GLY A 153 -3.84 10.23 -12.61
CA GLY A 153 -4.84 9.79 -13.58
C GLY A 153 -5.70 10.89 -14.19
N GLY A 154 -5.51 12.14 -13.78
CA GLY A 154 -6.29 13.29 -14.26
C GLY A 154 -7.11 13.99 -13.18
N ALA A 155 -6.70 13.87 -11.90
CA ALA A 155 -7.31 14.57 -10.78
C ALA A 155 -7.42 16.08 -11.03
N GLN A 156 -8.52 16.67 -10.60
CA GLN A 156 -8.81 18.10 -10.70
C GLN A 156 -9.20 18.65 -9.33
N PRO A 157 -8.98 19.95 -9.06
CA PRO A 157 -9.54 20.58 -7.88
C PRO A 157 -11.05 20.40 -7.82
N GLY A 158 -11.56 20.01 -6.63
CA GLY A 158 -12.97 19.69 -6.41
C GLY A 158 -13.32 18.21 -6.58
N ASP A 159 -12.39 17.35 -7.08
CA ASP A 159 -12.57 15.91 -7.01
C ASP A 159 -12.64 15.45 -5.54
N LEU A 160 -13.50 14.48 -5.24
CA LEU A 160 -13.57 13.88 -3.93
C LEU A 160 -12.35 12.99 -3.67
N LEU A 161 -11.80 13.07 -2.46
CA LEU A 161 -10.77 12.18 -1.95
C LEU A 161 -11.43 11.10 -1.09
N ALA A 162 -11.11 9.85 -1.32
CA ALA A 162 -11.71 8.72 -0.61
C ALA A 162 -10.73 7.58 -0.34
N THR A 163 -11.14 6.67 0.55
CA THR A 163 -10.44 5.42 0.88
C THR A 163 -11.39 4.22 0.84
N THR A 164 -10.84 3.03 0.69
CA THR A 164 -11.58 1.75 0.73
C THR A 164 -11.87 1.27 2.14
N GLY A 165 -11.16 1.76 3.15
CA GLY A 165 -11.34 1.36 4.54
C GLY A 165 -10.84 2.39 5.53
N ALA A 166 -10.90 2.02 6.80
CA ALA A 166 -10.42 2.80 7.93
C ALA A 166 -8.97 2.45 8.25
N PHE A 167 -8.27 3.38 8.87
CA PHE A 167 -6.85 3.35 9.20
C PHE A 167 -6.59 3.29 10.70
N GLY A 168 -5.35 3.02 11.07
CA GLY A 168 -4.85 3.08 12.46
C GLY A 168 -4.74 1.73 13.15
N LEU A 169 -5.25 0.64 12.56
CA LEU A 169 -5.09 -0.70 13.14
C LEU A 169 -3.64 -1.14 13.20
N THR A 170 -2.93 -1.02 12.09
CA THR A 170 -1.52 -1.38 12.00
C THR A 170 -0.67 -0.48 12.90
N SER A 171 -1.00 0.82 12.95
CA SER A 171 -0.36 1.78 13.86
C SER A 171 -0.46 1.32 15.32
N ALA A 172 -1.67 0.97 15.78
CA ALA A 172 -1.88 0.43 17.13
C ALA A 172 -1.09 -0.87 17.36
N GLY A 173 -1.05 -1.75 16.35
CA GLY A 173 -0.29 -3.00 16.40
C GLY A 173 1.22 -2.78 16.49
N PHE A 174 1.79 -1.89 15.71
CA PHE A 174 3.21 -1.54 15.76
C PHE A 174 3.58 -0.84 17.07
N LYS A 175 2.73 0.04 17.60
CA LYS A 175 2.91 0.63 18.94
C LYS A 175 2.98 -0.44 20.02
N HIS A 176 2.13 -1.46 19.92
CA HIS A 176 2.19 -2.59 20.84
C HIS A 176 3.46 -3.44 20.66
N LEU A 177 3.74 -3.88 19.43
CA LEU A 177 4.81 -4.85 19.14
C LEU A 177 6.22 -4.26 19.24
N LEU A 178 6.40 -2.99 18.84
CA LEU A 178 7.72 -2.36 18.76
C LEU A 178 8.00 -1.41 19.93
N GLU A 179 6.97 -0.76 20.49
CA GLU A 179 7.14 0.25 21.54
C GLU A 179 6.61 -0.23 22.91
N GLY A 180 5.96 -1.41 22.97
CA GLY A 180 5.54 -2.05 24.22
C GLY A 180 4.27 -1.45 24.86
N TYR A 181 3.46 -0.71 24.11
CA TYR A 181 2.18 -0.23 24.62
C TYR A 181 1.23 -1.39 24.92
N GLU A 182 0.46 -1.26 26.01
CA GLU A 182 -0.53 -2.26 26.38
C GLU A 182 -1.69 -2.26 25.35
N LEU A 183 -2.06 -3.47 24.90
CA LEU A 183 -3.15 -3.66 23.94
C LEU A 183 -4.36 -4.26 24.68
N PRO A 184 -5.49 -3.54 24.78
CA PRO A 184 -6.71 -4.06 25.39
C PRO A 184 -7.16 -5.39 24.75
N GLU A 185 -7.65 -6.32 25.56
CA GLU A 185 -7.97 -7.69 25.12
C GLU A 185 -9.11 -7.72 24.10
N ASP A 186 -10.09 -6.82 24.22
CA ASP A 186 -11.25 -6.70 23.33
C ASP A 186 -10.89 -6.31 21.89
N ILE A 187 -9.74 -5.64 21.68
CA ILE A 187 -9.25 -5.24 20.36
C ILE A 187 -7.99 -6.00 19.94
N ARG A 188 -7.42 -6.86 20.80
CA ARG A 188 -6.15 -7.56 20.54
C ARG A 188 -6.17 -8.32 19.21
N LYS A 189 -7.22 -9.09 18.97
CA LYS A 189 -7.29 -9.92 17.77
C LYS A 189 -7.32 -9.08 16.48
N PRO A 190 -8.24 -8.12 16.25
CA PRO A 190 -8.25 -7.35 15.01
C PRO A 190 -6.98 -6.54 14.82
N VAL A 191 -6.36 -6.01 15.87
CA VAL A 191 -5.11 -5.25 15.79
C VAL A 191 -3.93 -6.14 15.40
N LEU A 192 -3.77 -7.32 16.00
CA LEU A 192 -2.69 -8.23 15.63
C LEU A 192 -2.90 -8.88 14.25
N ASP A 193 -4.15 -9.18 13.90
CA ASP A 193 -4.48 -9.73 12.59
C ASP A 193 -4.13 -8.72 11.46
N SER A 194 -4.28 -7.41 11.68
CA SER A 194 -3.90 -6.41 10.67
C SER A 194 -2.41 -6.45 10.34
N ILE A 195 -1.56 -6.79 11.30
CA ILE A 195 -0.11 -6.94 11.11
C ILE A 195 0.25 -8.33 10.56
N TYR A 196 -0.29 -9.39 11.17
CA TYR A 196 0.13 -10.76 10.88
C TYR A 196 -0.55 -11.37 9.65
N MET A 197 -1.72 -10.87 9.29
CA MET A 197 -2.54 -11.37 8.20
C MET A 197 -3.13 -10.23 7.35
N PRO A 198 -2.29 -9.27 6.88
CA PRO A 198 -2.77 -8.12 6.11
C PRO A 198 -3.57 -8.56 4.87
N VAL A 199 -4.42 -7.67 4.37
CA VAL A 199 -5.26 -7.91 3.20
C VAL A 199 -5.16 -6.74 2.24
N ALA A 200 -4.81 -7.01 0.98
CA ALA A 200 -4.78 -6.00 -0.08
C ALA A 200 -6.18 -5.80 -0.71
N ARG A 201 -6.49 -4.59 -1.13
CA ARG A 201 -7.76 -4.19 -1.74
C ARG A 201 -7.78 -4.41 -3.26
N VAL A 202 -7.45 -5.65 -3.67
CA VAL A 202 -7.33 -6.00 -5.10
C VAL A 202 -8.68 -5.94 -5.81
N TRP A 203 -9.71 -6.56 -5.25
CA TRP A 203 -11.02 -6.64 -5.91
C TRP A 203 -11.76 -5.32 -5.88
N GLU A 204 -11.54 -4.52 -4.84
CA GLU A 204 -11.99 -3.13 -4.75
C GLU A 204 -11.34 -2.27 -5.86
N GLY A 205 -10.02 -2.40 -6.05
CA GLY A 205 -9.31 -1.72 -7.13
C GLY A 205 -9.79 -2.14 -8.51
N VAL A 206 -10.01 -3.43 -8.73
CA VAL A 206 -10.59 -3.93 -10.00
C VAL A 206 -11.99 -3.35 -10.23
N ALA A 207 -12.86 -3.34 -9.20
CA ALA A 207 -14.18 -2.76 -9.30
C ALA A 207 -14.14 -1.26 -9.62
N LEU A 208 -13.27 -0.51 -8.94
CA LEU A 208 -13.05 0.92 -9.20
C LEU A 208 -12.58 1.17 -10.65
N SER A 209 -11.61 0.39 -11.15
CA SER A 209 -11.09 0.54 -12.52
C SER A 209 -12.14 0.30 -13.60
N MET A 210 -13.12 -0.55 -13.31
CA MET A 210 -14.22 -0.83 -14.24
C MET A 210 -15.18 0.34 -14.40
N THR A 211 -15.27 1.24 -13.42
CA THR A 211 -16.10 2.45 -13.51
C THR A 211 -15.54 3.47 -14.49
N GLY A 212 -14.22 3.56 -14.62
CA GLY A 212 -13.53 4.63 -15.35
C GLY A 212 -13.64 6.01 -14.68
N ALA A 213 -14.15 6.09 -13.45
CA ALA A 213 -14.39 7.34 -12.71
C ALA A 213 -13.17 7.85 -11.95
N VAL A 214 -12.23 6.95 -11.60
CA VAL A 214 -11.08 7.27 -10.74
C VAL A 214 -10.10 8.19 -11.45
N THR A 215 -9.77 9.31 -10.82
CA THR A 215 -8.88 10.36 -11.34
C THR A 215 -7.48 10.33 -10.74
N GLY A 216 -7.28 9.58 -9.67
CA GLY A 216 -5.99 9.28 -9.05
C GLY A 216 -6.15 8.11 -8.09
N CYS A 217 -5.16 7.21 -8.02
CA CYS A 217 -5.20 6.05 -7.11
C CYS A 217 -3.82 5.55 -6.76
N MET A 218 -3.65 5.20 -5.50
CA MET A 218 -2.53 4.41 -4.96
C MET A 218 -2.99 3.57 -3.77
N ASP A 219 -2.21 2.59 -3.37
CA ASP A 219 -2.38 1.94 -2.07
C ASP A 219 -1.61 2.69 -0.96
N SER A 220 -1.93 2.37 0.28
CA SER A 220 -1.28 2.97 1.45
C SER A 220 -0.42 1.92 2.16
N SER A 221 0.85 1.84 1.77
CA SER A 221 1.87 1.00 2.40
C SER A 221 2.63 1.71 3.52
N ASP A 222 2.92 3.01 3.36
CA ASP A 222 3.72 3.80 4.31
C ASP A 222 2.88 4.72 5.22
N GLY A 223 1.56 4.68 5.07
CA GLY A 223 0.60 5.47 5.81
C GLY A 223 -0.11 6.53 4.97
N LEU A 224 -1.31 6.92 5.43
CA LEU A 224 -2.19 7.85 4.70
C LEU A 224 -1.50 9.20 4.41
N GLY A 225 -0.77 9.74 5.40
CA GLY A 225 -0.04 11.00 5.23
C GLY A 225 0.98 10.93 4.10
N VAL A 226 1.78 9.85 4.05
CA VAL A 226 2.77 9.61 2.98
C VAL A 226 2.07 9.46 1.63
N SER A 227 0.97 8.69 1.57
CA SER A 227 0.19 8.47 0.34
C SER A 227 -0.33 9.79 -0.24
N LEU A 228 -0.85 10.69 0.59
CA LEU A 228 -1.30 12.01 0.16
C LEU A 228 -0.16 12.88 -0.41
N HIS A 229 1.02 12.82 0.23
CA HIS A 229 2.21 13.51 -0.28
C HIS A 229 2.69 12.95 -1.62
N ASP A 230 2.57 11.65 -1.82
CA ASP A 230 2.95 11.00 -3.07
C ASP A 230 1.95 11.30 -4.20
N LEU A 231 0.65 11.28 -3.91
CA LEU A 231 -0.37 11.76 -4.85
C LEU A 231 -0.14 13.23 -5.23
N SER A 232 0.12 14.10 -4.24
CA SER A 232 0.40 15.52 -4.48
C SER A 232 1.64 15.73 -5.35
N ARG A 233 2.70 14.96 -5.15
CA ARG A 233 3.91 15.02 -5.97
C ARG A 233 3.62 14.64 -7.42
N ASN A 234 2.81 13.62 -7.64
CA ASN A 234 2.50 13.13 -8.99
C ASN A 234 1.51 14.02 -9.73
N THR A 235 0.51 14.59 -9.04
CA THR A 235 -0.54 15.42 -9.63
C THR A 235 -0.16 16.91 -9.71
N GLY A 236 0.69 17.37 -8.79
CA GLY A 236 0.95 18.80 -8.59
C GLY A 236 -0.14 19.54 -7.82
N LEU A 237 -1.15 18.82 -7.32
CA LEU A 237 -2.31 19.33 -6.58
C LEU A 237 -2.16 19.16 -5.07
N GLY A 238 -3.01 19.81 -4.29
CA GLY A 238 -3.12 19.59 -2.85
C GLY A 238 -4.30 18.69 -2.47
N TYR A 239 -4.36 18.36 -1.18
CA TYR A 239 -5.40 17.50 -0.62
C TYR A 239 -5.85 18.04 0.73
N ARG A 240 -7.16 18.23 0.88
CA ARG A 240 -7.78 18.63 2.14
C ARG A 240 -8.54 17.45 2.73
N VAL A 241 -8.09 16.95 3.87
CA VAL A 241 -8.75 15.89 4.63
C VAL A 241 -9.66 16.53 5.67
N THR A 242 -10.95 16.17 5.70
CA THR A 242 -11.95 16.70 6.63
C THR A 242 -12.51 15.63 7.56
N ASP A 243 -12.45 14.38 7.17
CA ASP A 243 -12.98 13.24 7.92
C ASP A 243 -12.05 12.01 7.79
N PRO A 244 -10.90 12.01 8.52
CA PRO A 244 -9.98 10.89 8.44
C PRO A 244 -10.64 9.61 8.98
N PRO A 245 -10.58 8.49 8.24
CA PRO A 245 -11.31 7.28 8.58
C PRO A 245 -10.54 6.49 9.64
N VAL A 246 -10.77 6.78 10.92
CA VAL A 246 -10.17 6.04 12.02
C VAL A 246 -10.92 4.74 12.26
N HIS A 247 -10.20 3.63 12.38
CA HIS A 247 -10.82 2.33 12.71
C HIS A 247 -11.27 2.30 14.19
N PRO A 248 -12.47 1.78 14.52
CA PRO A 248 -12.97 1.78 15.91
C PRO A 248 -12.04 1.13 16.94
N ALA A 249 -11.28 0.09 16.55
CA ALA A 249 -10.30 -0.52 17.45
C ALA A 249 -9.04 0.37 17.62
N ALA A 250 -8.70 1.21 16.64
CA ALA A 250 -7.65 2.22 16.80
C ALA A 250 -8.11 3.37 17.71
N GLU A 251 -9.36 3.81 17.61
CA GLU A 251 -9.97 4.75 18.57
C GLU A 251 -9.91 4.19 20.00
N ARG A 252 -10.31 2.92 20.18
CA ARG A 252 -10.26 2.23 21.48
C ARG A 252 -8.84 2.12 22.03
N PHE A 253 -7.85 1.86 21.16
CA PHE A 253 -6.43 1.86 21.54
C PHE A 253 -5.97 3.26 21.94
N ALA A 254 -6.33 4.28 21.17
CA ALA A 254 -6.01 5.67 21.45
C ALA A 254 -6.54 6.15 22.80
N GLU A 255 -7.81 5.83 23.11
CA GLU A 255 -8.41 6.10 24.42
C GLU A 255 -7.62 5.45 25.59
N HIS A 256 -7.20 4.18 25.39
CA HIS A 256 -6.45 3.45 26.42
C HIS A 256 -5.03 3.98 26.61
N SER A 257 -4.36 4.34 25.52
CA SER A 257 -2.95 4.77 25.51
C SER A 257 -2.76 6.27 25.69
N GLY A 258 -3.83 7.07 25.61
CA GLY A 258 -3.77 8.53 25.65
C GLY A 258 -3.20 9.16 24.37
N MET A 259 -3.27 8.44 23.25
CA MET A 259 -2.83 8.91 21.92
C MET A 259 -3.95 9.61 21.16
N ASP A 260 -3.58 10.36 20.13
CA ASP A 260 -4.52 10.91 19.17
C ASP A 260 -4.90 9.84 18.13
N PRO A 261 -6.17 9.44 18.00
CA PRO A 261 -6.60 8.45 17.03
C PRO A 261 -6.39 8.90 15.59
N VAL A 262 -6.42 10.20 15.30
CA VAL A 262 -6.18 10.75 13.98
C VAL A 262 -4.71 10.60 13.59
N GLU A 263 -3.77 10.79 14.52
CA GLU A 263 -2.36 10.53 14.27
C GLU A 263 -2.08 9.05 13.98
N LEU A 264 -2.77 8.13 14.68
CA LEU A 264 -2.67 6.70 14.37
C LEU A 264 -3.14 6.39 12.94
N ALA A 265 -4.22 7.02 12.48
CA ALA A 265 -4.73 6.83 11.13
C ALA A 265 -3.85 7.46 10.05
N LEU A 266 -3.24 8.62 10.32
CA LEU A 266 -2.42 9.32 9.33
C LEU A 266 -1.03 8.71 9.12
N TYR A 267 -0.43 8.16 10.18
CA TYR A 267 0.99 7.82 10.18
C TYR A 267 1.31 6.33 10.40
N GLY A 268 0.31 5.47 10.31
CA GLY A 268 0.50 4.01 10.32
C GLY A 268 0.81 3.45 8.93
N GLY A 269 1.83 2.63 8.81
CA GLY A 269 2.13 1.89 7.56
C GLY A 269 1.43 0.54 7.49
N GLU A 270 1.53 -0.12 6.33
CA GLU A 270 1.04 -1.48 6.06
C GLU A 270 -0.49 -1.67 6.15
N GLU A 271 -1.27 -0.60 5.96
CA GLU A 271 -2.73 -0.71 5.94
C GLU A 271 -3.26 -1.32 4.63
N TYR A 272 -2.55 -1.13 3.50
CA TYR A 272 -2.91 -1.62 2.17
C TYR A 272 -4.33 -1.24 1.70
N GLU A 273 -4.88 -0.16 2.25
CA GLU A 273 -6.10 0.46 1.77
C GLU A 273 -5.82 1.30 0.51
N LEU A 274 -6.79 1.42 -0.39
CA LEU A 274 -6.66 2.32 -1.53
C LEU A 274 -7.02 3.74 -1.11
N VAL A 275 -6.19 4.69 -1.54
CA VAL A 275 -6.42 6.12 -1.46
C VAL A 275 -6.63 6.63 -2.88
N PHE A 276 -7.80 7.19 -3.17
CA PHE A 276 -8.16 7.54 -4.54
C PHE A 276 -9.02 8.80 -4.62
N SER A 277 -9.01 9.41 -5.80
CA SER A 277 -9.86 10.57 -6.11
C SER A 277 -10.80 10.26 -7.28
N PHE A 278 -11.96 10.93 -7.30
CA PHE A 278 -12.95 10.81 -8.34
C PHE A 278 -13.86 12.04 -8.37
N LYS A 279 -14.54 12.30 -9.50
CA LYS A 279 -15.43 13.43 -9.64
C LYS A 279 -16.70 13.31 -8.77
N PRO A 280 -17.19 14.39 -8.15
CA PRO A 280 -18.38 14.33 -7.28
C PRO A 280 -19.62 13.71 -7.94
N GLU A 281 -19.83 13.95 -9.23
CA GLU A 281 -20.96 13.42 -10.01
C GLU A 281 -20.89 11.89 -10.20
N GLU A 282 -19.73 11.27 -10.02
CA GLU A 282 -19.52 9.82 -10.15
C GLU A 282 -19.70 9.06 -8.83
N ARG A 283 -20.08 9.76 -7.75
CA ARG A 283 -20.15 9.18 -6.39
C ARG A 283 -21.02 7.93 -6.32
N ASP A 284 -22.22 7.95 -6.90
CA ASP A 284 -23.15 6.82 -6.82
C ASP A 284 -22.63 5.59 -7.57
N MET A 285 -21.95 5.82 -8.71
CA MET A 285 -21.31 4.74 -9.48
C MET A 285 -20.14 4.13 -8.71
N VAL A 286 -19.28 4.93 -8.12
CA VAL A 286 -18.14 4.49 -7.30
C VAL A 286 -18.63 3.72 -6.09
N GLN A 287 -19.61 4.26 -5.36
CA GLN A 287 -20.22 3.60 -4.20
C GLN A 287 -20.84 2.25 -4.57
N SER A 288 -21.57 2.19 -5.68
CA SER A 288 -22.19 0.95 -6.16
C SER A 288 -21.16 -0.11 -6.56
N ALA A 289 -20.06 0.31 -7.20
CA ALA A 289 -18.98 -0.59 -7.59
C ALA A 289 -18.30 -1.22 -6.36
N LEU A 290 -17.97 -0.43 -5.34
CA LEU A 290 -17.39 -0.92 -4.08
C LEU A 290 -18.37 -1.81 -3.31
N ALA A 291 -19.64 -1.40 -3.21
CA ALA A 291 -20.68 -2.21 -2.56
C ALA A 291 -20.84 -3.59 -3.24
N GLY A 292 -20.66 -3.67 -4.56
CA GLY A 292 -20.70 -4.92 -5.34
C GLY A 292 -19.63 -5.94 -4.93
N VAL A 293 -18.54 -5.49 -4.31
CA VAL A 293 -17.46 -6.34 -3.77
C VAL A 293 -17.44 -6.36 -2.23
N GLY A 294 -18.49 -5.85 -1.58
CA GLY A 294 -18.64 -5.87 -0.12
C GLY A 294 -17.83 -4.80 0.61
N CYS A 295 -17.39 -3.75 -0.09
CA CYS A 295 -16.61 -2.66 0.46
C CYS A 295 -17.41 -1.37 0.59
N GLY A 296 -17.16 -0.58 1.64
CA GLY A 296 -17.71 0.77 1.81
C GLY A 296 -16.92 1.82 1.02
N LEU A 297 -17.54 2.98 0.81
CA LEU A 297 -16.88 4.18 0.29
C LEU A 297 -16.70 5.16 1.45
N HIS A 298 -15.45 5.48 1.80
CA HIS A 298 -15.12 6.48 2.80
C HIS A 298 -14.61 7.75 2.11
N VAL A 299 -15.48 8.76 1.94
CA VAL A 299 -15.07 10.08 1.43
C VAL A 299 -14.42 10.82 2.60
N ILE A 300 -13.13 11.11 2.47
CA ILE A 300 -12.32 11.70 3.55
C ILE A 300 -11.95 13.16 3.31
N GLY A 301 -12.28 13.73 2.14
CA GLY A 301 -11.92 15.09 1.80
C GLY A 301 -12.05 15.36 0.31
N GLU A 302 -11.21 16.27 -0.18
CA GLU A 302 -11.20 16.69 -1.58
C GLU A 302 -9.81 17.07 -2.09
N VAL A 303 -9.67 17.14 -3.39
CA VAL A 303 -8.50 17.65 -4.11
C VAL A 303 -8.57 19.17 -4.20
N THR A 304 -7.47 19.87 -3.95
CA THR A 304 -7.36 21.33 -3.97
C THR A 304 -6.36 21.84 -5.01
N GLU A 305 -6.51 23.10 -5.44
CA GLU A 305 -5.59 23.74 -6.37
C GLU A 305 -4.26 24.07 -5.67
N GLU A 306 -4.34 24.56 -4.44
CA GLU A 306 -3.17 24.87 -3.61
C GLU A 306 -2.45 23.57 -3.24
N LYS A 307 -1.14 23.54 -3.48
CA LYS A 307 -0.29 22.36 -3.27
C LYS A 307 0.03 22.14 -1.78
N GLU A 308 -0.99 22.21 -0.94
CA GLU A 308 -0.90 21.94 0.49
C GLU A 308 -1.65 20.65 0.83
N ILE A 309 -1.20 19.95 1.84
CA ILE A 309 -1.86 18.77 2.36
C ILE A 309 -2.27 19.09 3.79
N THR A 310 -3.56 19.23 4.01
CA THR A 310 -4.10 19.73 5.27
C THR A 310 -5.16 18.79 5.86
N LEU A 311 -5.17 18.72 7.18
CA LEU A 311 -6.27 18.19 7.98
C LEU A 311 -7.09 19.36 8.49
N GLU A 312 -8.36 19.43 8.12
CA GLU A 312 -9.32 20.38 8.66
C GLU A 312 -10.15 19.69 9.75
N HIS A 313 -9.91 20.06 11.00
CA HIS A 313 -10.62 19.48 12.13
C HIS A 313 -10.98 20.58 13.14
N GLY A 314 -12.26 20.63 13.57
CA GLY A 314 -12.73 21.62 14.53
C GLY A 314 -12.67 23.08 14.03
N GLY A 315 -12.62 23.31 12.71
CA GLY A 315 -12.51 24.66 12.09
C GLY A 315 -11.08 25.18 12.00
N GLU A 316 -10.09 24.38 12.33
CA GLU A 316 -8.67 24.67 12.14
C GLU A 316 -8.08 23.78 11.06
N ALA A 317 -7.29 24.35 10.15
CA ALA A 317 -6.52 23.62 9.16
C ALA A 317 -5.09 23.42 9.67
N LYS A 318 -4.61 22.18 9.73
CA LYS A 318 -3.25 21.82 10.13
C LYS A 318 -2.56 21.07 8.99
N PRO A 319 -1.27 21.33 8.73
CA PRO A 319 -0.55 20.57 7.72
C PRO A 319 -0.42 19.09 8.14
N ILE A 320 -0.65 18.18 7.20
CA ILE A 320 -0.33 16.76 7.37
C ILE A 320 1.14 16.57 6.97
N GLY A 321 1.93 16.01 7.89
CA GLY A 321 3.35 15.71 7.66
C GLY A 321 3.59 14.44 6.85
N THR A 322 4.86 14.17 6.54
CA THR A 322 5.31 12.92 5.91
C THR A 322 5.71 11.87 6.95
N GLY A 323 5.13 11.89 8.14
CA GLY A 323 5.29 10.85 9.16
C GLY A 323 4.78 9.51 8.61
N GLY A 324 5.48 8.43 8.93
CA GLY A 324 5.19 7.08 8.45
C GLY A 324 6.45 6.22 8.50
N TRP A 325 6.43 5.07 7.84
CA TRP A 325 7.62 4.22 7.74
C TRP A 325 8.64 4.83 6.78
N ILE A 326 9.90 4.93 7.20
CA ILE A 326 11.00 5.45 6.37
C ILE A 326 12.22 4.55 6.54
N HIS A 327 12.68 3.95 5.43
CA HIS A 327 13.91 3.16 5.39
C HIS A 327 15.16 4.04 5.56
N PHE A 328 16.25 3.42 6.04
CA PHE A 328 17.58 4.04 6.22
C PHE A 328 17.67 5.17 7.28
N THR A 329 16.73 5.23 8.22
CA THR A 329 16.72 6.26 9.29
C THR A 329 17.45 5.85 10.58
N LYS A 330 17.95 4.61 10.68
CA LYS A 330 18.65 4.08 11.88
C LYS A 330 20.09 3.75 11.60
#